data_56adfd73513f07f47a387b119a751588
#
_entry.id   56adfd73513f07f47a387b119a751588
#
_cell.length_a   1.000
_cell.length_b   1.000
_cell.length_c   1.000
_cell.angle_alpha   90.00
_cell.angle_beta   90.00
_cell.angle_gamma   90.00
#
_symmetry.space_group_name_H-M   'P 1'
#
loop_
_entity.id
_entity.type
_entity.pdbx_description
1 polymer ?
#
loop_
_entity_poly.entity_id
_entity_poly.type
_entity_poly.pdbx_seq_one_letter_code
_entity_poly.pdbx_strand_id
1 'polypeptide(L)'
;WRLDQYQKDGYLNLLKIGSIWNGAFLCDGVGLGKTYIGLMLLEKLAGYDKKRVLLISPKSVHDSVWKHELKDKLGHLSGPGGGIYSVKMTDFASDESHNWEFIKNYYDAIVIDEGHHFRNKEKSKRYEKLNQIINGGASKQVFFLTATPINNGVLDLYRMISLFTNSNESHFRRMGIHNLKGHFIGMRRDLNRLMFEEGEDYDGDIQIGLTKEKADSRL
;
A
#
# COMPACT_ATOMS: atom_id res chain seq x y z
N TRP A 1 -5.63 -0.61 23.58
CA TRP A 1 -5.56 -1.61 22.51
C TRP A 1 -4.76 -2.82 23.00
N ARG A 2 -5.29 -4.03 22.88
CA ARG A 2 -4.54 -5.25 23.17
C ARG A 2 -4.32 -5.98 21.83
N LEU A 3 -3.16 -5.79 21.25
CA LEU A 3 -2.73 -6.53 20.06
C LEU A 3 -2.12 -7.87 20.43
N ASP A 4 -2.32 -8.88 19.62
CA ASP A 4 -1.57 -10.12 19.66
C ASP A 4 -0.10 -9.89 19.28
N GLN A 5 0.80 -10.84 19.59
CA GLN A 5 2.24 -10.64 19.39
C GLN A 5 2.58 -10.37 17.91
N TYR A 6 2.02 -11.15 16.98
CA TYR A 6 2.27 -10.94 15.54
C TYR A 6 1.77 -9.58 15.04
N GLN A 7 0.65 -9.06 15.61
CA GLN A 7 0.15 -7.71 15.27
C GLN A 7 1.08 -6.62 15.80
N LYS A 8 1.65 -6.80 16.99
CA LYS A 8 2.66 -5.88 17.54
C LYS A 8 3.90 -5.85 16.66
N ASP A 9 4.37 -7.03 16.25
CA ASP A 9 5.54 -7.16 15.39
C ASP A 9 5.29 -6.49 14.02
N GLY A 10 4.12 -6.73 13.41
CA GLY A 10 3.68 -6.08 12.19
C GLY A 10 3.63 -4.55 12.32
N TYR A 11 3.03 -4.04 13.40
CA TYR A 11 2.95 -2.62 13.71
C TYR A 11 4.33 -1.98 13.88
N LEU A 12 5.22 -2.59 14.68
CA LEU A 12 6.57 -2.06 14.91
C LEU A 12 7.41 -2.07 13.64
N ASN A 13 7.28 -3.12 12.82
CA ASN A 13 7.95 -3.19 11.53
C ASN A 13 7.44 -2.13 10.54
N LEU A 14 6.12 -1.88 10.49
CA LEU A 14 5.57 -0.78 9.68
C LEU A 14 6.20 0.56 10.06
N LEU A 15 6.26 0.89 11.34
CA LEU A 15 6.84 2.14 11.82
C LEU A 15 8.33 2.23 11.49
N LYS A 16 9.08 1.16 11.76
CA LYS A 16 10.53 1.11 11.49
C LYS A 16 10.85 1.28 10.01
N ILE A 17 10.19 0.49 9.15
CA ILE A 17 10.41 0.52 7.70
C ILE A 17 9.96 1.87 7.13
N GLY A 18 8.78 2.34 7.53
CA GLY A 18 8.24 3.62 7.07
C GLY A 18 9.10 4.81 7.46
N SER A 19 9.78 4.77 8.62
CA SER A 19 10.71 5.85 9.03
C SER A 19 12.00 5.88 8.23
N ILE A 20 12.46 4.72 7.73
CA ILE A 20 13.71 4.61 6.96
C ILE A 20 13.49 4.90 5.48
N TRP A 21 12.38 4.38 4.91
CA TRP A 21 12.16 4.32 3.47
C TRP A 21 11.00 5.18 2.97
N ASN A 22 10.34 5.93 3.83
CA ASN A 22 9.13 6.71 3.55
C ASN A 22 7.94 5.87 3.04
N GLY A 23 8.02 4.56 3.10
CA GLY A 23 6.96 3.65 2.71
C GLY A 23 7.12 2.28 3.32
N ALA A 24 5.99 1.63 3.63
CA ALA A 24 5.97 0.27 4.17
C ALA A 24 4.69 -0.47 3.80
N PHE A 25 4.76 -1.80 3.79
CA PHE A 25 3.63 -2.70 3.55
C PHE A 25 3.37 -3.57 4.77
N LEU A 26 2.10 -3.72 5.13
CA LEU A 26 1.60 -4.78 5.98
C LEU A 26 0.88 -5.78 5.07
N CYS A 27 1.49 -6.95 4.87
CA CYS A 27 1.03 -7.99 3.93
C CYS A 27 0.41 -9.19 4.65
N ASP A 28 -0.24 -8.96 5.79
CA ASP A 28 -0.90 -10.02 6.55
C ASP A 28 -2.15 -10.55 5.84
N GLY A 29 -2.45 -11.84 6.05
CA GLY A 29 -3.63 -12.50 5.48
C GLY A 29 -4.96 -11.82 5.81
N VAL A 30 -6.01 -12.19 5.10
CA VAL A 30 -7.37 -11.72 5.39
C VAL A 30 -7.79 -12.21 6.79
N GLY A 31 -8.48 -11.36 7.55
CA GLY A 31 -8.97 -11.69 8.90
C GLY A 31 -7.95 -11.58 10.03
N LEU A 32 -6.68 -11.30 9.77
CA LEU A 32 -5.64 -11.16 10.80
C LEU A 32 -5.63 -9.79 11.50
N GLY A 33 -6.69 -9.00 11.36
CA GLY A 33 -6.87 -7.76 12.11
C GLY A 33 -6.04 -6.57 11.61
N LYS A 34 -5.73 -6.49 10.31
CA LYS A 34 -5.04 -5.32 9.71
C LYS A 34 -5.67 -3.98 10.07
N THR A 35 -7.00 -3.94 10.21
CA THR A 35 -7.72 -2.73 10.64
C THR A 35 -7.27 -2.24 12.01
N TYR A 36 -7.06 -3.15 12.97
CA TYR A 36 -6.59 -2.76 14.31
C TYR A 36 -5.16 -2.22 14.27
N ILE A 37 -4.28 -2.84 13.48
CA ILE A 37 -2.93 -2.34 13.26
C ILE A 37 -2.99 -0.96 12.57
N GLY A 38 -3.87 -0.80 11.59
CA GLY A 38 -4.11 0.48 10.91
C GLY A 38 -4.60 1.57 11.85
N LEU A 39 -5.53 1.26 12.76
CA LEU A 39 -6.01 2.22 13.77
C LEU A 39 -4.89 2.66 14.73
N MET A 40 -4.06 1.72 15.18
CA MET A 40 -2.89 2.07 16.02
C MET A 40 -1.87 2.91 15.25
N LEU A 41 -1.67 2.62 13.95
CA LEU A 41 -0.81 3.42 13.09
C LEU A 41 -1.37 4.85 12.94
N LEU A 42 -2.67 5.00 12.71
CA LEU A 42 -3.34 6.31 12.62
C LEU A 42 -3.22 7.09 13.93
N GLU A 43 -3.47 6.43 15.09
CA GLU A 43 -3.30 7.03 16.40
C GLU A 43 -1.86 7.49 16.66
N LYS A 44 -0.87 6.66 16.30
CA LYS A 44 0.55 7.00 16.42
C LYS A 44 0.89 8.21 15.57
N LEU A 45 0.53 8.20 14.29
CA LEU A 45 0.87 9.27 13.37
C LEU A 45 0.15 10.58 13.71
N ALA A 46 -1.16 10.55 13.93
CA ALA A 46 -1.95 11.77 14.16
C ALA A 46 -1.93 12.22 15.63
N GLY A 47 -2.04 11.26 16.56
CA GLY A 47 -2.12 11.57 17.99
C GLY A 47 -0.77 11.89 18.60
N TYR A 48 0.24 11.05 18.38
CA TYR A 48 1.55 11.19 19.02
C TYR A 48 2.53 12.01 18.15
N ASP A 49 2.64 11.70 16.85
CA ASP A 49 3.59 12.38 15.96
C ASP A 49 3.03 13.69 15.40
N LYS A 50 1.77 14.01 15.69
CA LYS A 50 1.07 15.22 15.23
C LYS A 50 1.07 15.42 13.72
N LYS A 51 1.13 14.32 12.97
CA LYS A 51 1.04 14.34 11.52
C LYS A 51 -0.40 14.44 11.05
N ARG A 52 -0.58 15.10 9.92
CA ARG A 52 -1.84 15.12 9.19
C ARG A 52 -1.86 13.87 8.30
N VAL A 53 -2.85 13.00 8.52
CA VAL A 53 -2.91 11.68 7.91
C VAL A 53 -4.12 11.57 6.99
N LEU A 54 -3.89 11.14 5.75
CA LEU A 54 -4.93 10.76 4.81
C LEU A 54 -5.13 9.25 4.84
N LEU A 55 -6.32 8.79 5.20
CA LEU A 55 -6.72 7.39 5.08
C LEU A 55 -7.48 7.18 3.77
N ILE A 56 -7.05 6.21 2.96
CA ILE A 56 -7.69 5.82 1.70
C ILE A 56 -8.14 4.37 1.82
N SER A 57 -9.42 4.09 1.53
CA SER A 57 -9.95 2.72 1.59
C SER A 57 -11.03 2.45 0.54
N PRO A 58 -11.30 1.18 0.20
CA PRO A 58 -12.43 0.83 -0.66
C PRO A 58 -13.75 1.33 -0.09
N LYS A 59 -14.70 1.73 -0.94
CA LYS A 59 -16.00 2.28 -0.52
C LYS A 59 -16.73 1.38 0.49
N SER A 60 -16.78 0.08 0.22
CA SER A 60 -17.44 -0.89 1.11
C SER A 60 -16.81 -0.92 2.49
N VAL A 61 -15.49 -1.04 2.56
CA VAL A 61 -14.74 -1.10 3.83
C VAL A 61 -14.76 0.26 4.54
N HIS A 62 -14.70 1.36 3.78
CA HIS A 62 -14.83 2.70 4.33
C HIS A 62 -16.14 2.90 5.09
N ASP A 63 -17.26 2.56 4.44
CA ASP A 63 -18.59 2.82 5.00
C ASP A 63 -18.98 1.83 6.12
N SER A 64 -18.54 0.56 6.03
CA SER A 64 -18.90 -0.50 6.99
C SER A 64 -17.94 -0.62 8.18
N VAL A 65 -16.66 -0.25 8.01
CA VAL A 65 -15.62 -0.46 9.02
C VAL A 65 -14.97 0.86 9.42
N TRP A 66 -14.21 1.50 8.54
CA TRP A 66 -13.38 2.64 8.91
C TRP A 66 -14.16 3.81 9.50
N LYS A 67 -15.32 4.13 8.94
CA LYS A 67 -16.16 5.24 9.44
C LYS A 67 -16.59 5.03 10.90
N HIS A 68 -16.95 3.79 11.26
CA HIS A 68 -17.36 3.43 12.61
C HIS A 68 -16.16 3.39 13.55
N GLU A 69 -15.11 2.68 13.18
CA GLU A 69 -13.91 2.52 13.98
C GLU A 69 -13.20 3.84 14.26
N LEU A 70 -13.12 4.74 13.28
CA LEU A 70 -12.58 6.08 13.47
C LEU A 70 -13.43 6.89 14.45
N LYS A 71 -14.75 6.88 14.28
CA LYS A 71 -15.66 7.61 15.18
C LYS A 71 -15.56 7.10 16.60
N ASP A 72 -15.59 5.80 16.81
CA ASP A 72 -15.67 5.20 18.12
C ASP A 72 -14.34 5.24 18.88
N LYS A 73 -13.22 5.08 18.18
CA LYS A 73 -11.89 4.93 18.79
C LYS A 73 -11.00 6.16 18.64
N LEU A 74 -11.11 6.87 17.52
CA LEU A 74 -10.26 8.01 17.16
C LEU A 74 -11.07 9.27 16.81
N GLY A 75 -12.30 9.39 17.37
CA GLY A 75 -13.19 10.51 17.06
C GLY A 75 -12.57 11.88 17.34
N HIS A 76 -11.74 11.98 18.37
CA HIS A 76 -11.00 13.21 18.71
C HIS A 76 -9.89 13.56 17.69
N LEU A 77 -9.46 12.60 16.86
CA LEU A 77 -8.45 12.79 15.80
C LEU A 77 -9.07 12.85 14.40
N SER A 78 -10.32 12.40 14.21
CA SER A 78 -10.97 12.29 12.90
C SER A 78 -12.09 13.32 12.65
N GLY A 79 -12.35 14.19 13.62
CA GLY A 79 -13.34 15.29 13.50
C GLY A 79 -12.74 16.58 12.94
N PRO A 80 -13.57 17.66 12.90
CA PRO A 80 -13.09 18.99 12.53
C PRO A 80 -11.89 19.41 13.38
N GLY A 81 -10.78 19.76 12.73
CA GLY A 81 -9.51 20.08 13.41
C GLY A 81 -8.69 18.87 13.83
N GLY A 82 -9.18 17.65 13.60
CA GLY A 82 -8.43 16.41 13.82
C GLY A 82 -7.33 16.19 12.76
N GLY A 83 -6.38 15.31 13.11
CA GLY A 83 -5.25 14.98 12.23
C GLY A 83 -5.56 13.93 11.15
N ILE A 84 -6.73 13.27 11.19
CA ILE A 84 -7.07 12.18 10.27
C ILE A 84 -8.23 12.60 9.37
N TYR A 85 -8.02 12.47 8.07
CA TYR A 85 -9.07 12.61 7.05
C TYR A 85 -9.18 11.33 6.25
N SER A 86 -10.39 10.87 5.98
CA SER A 86 -10.62 9.63 5.24
C SER A 86 -11.36 9.87 3.94
N VAL A 87 -10.92 9.21 2.86
CA VAL A 87 -11.50 9.27 1.53
C VAL A 87 -11.69 7.88 0.95
N LYS A 88 -12.65 7.74 0.05
CA LYS A 88 -12.91 6.48 -0.64
C LYS A 88 -12.07 6.37 -1.90
N MET A 89 -11.63 5.17 -2.23
CA MET A 89 -10.94 4.94 -3.52
C MET A 89 -11.78 5.30 -4.73
N THR A 90 -13.10 5.25 -4.62
CA THR A 90 -14.02 5.66 -5.69
C THR A 90 -13.94 7.15 -6.00
N ASP A 91 -13.60 7.96 -5.01
CA ASP A 91 -13.56 9.42 -5.14
C ASP A 91 -12.42 9.89 -6.06
N PHE A 92 -11.39 9.07 -6.19
CA PHE A 92 -10.27 9.30 -7.12
C PHE A 92 -10.66 9.28 -8.61
N ALA A 93 -11.86 8.82 -8.93
CA ALA A 93 -12.37 8.84 -10.30
C ALA A 93 -12.97 10.21 -10.70
N SER A 94 -13.25 11.09 -9.73
CA SER A 94 -13.82 12.42 -9.94
C SER A 94 -12.86 13.52 -9.47
N ASP A 95 -12.77 14.59 -10.23
CA ASP A 95 -11.99 15.76 -9.85
C ASP A 95 -12.75 16.70 -8.91
N GLU A 96 -14.06 16.56 -8.86
CA GLU A 96 -14.95 17.43 -8.07
C GLU A 96 -15.25 16.88 -6.67
N SER A 97 -14.90 15.62 -6.39
CA SER A 97 -15.24 14.96 -5.12
C SER A 97 -14.57 15.59 -3.89
N HIS A 98 -13.36 16.12 -4.08
CA HIS A 98 -12.55 16.75 -3.04
C HIS A 98 -11.66 17.85 -3.60
N ASN A 99 -11.17 18.75 -2.74
CA ASN A 99 -10.10 19.69 -3.12
C ASN A 99 -8.75 18.93 -3.16
N TRP A 100 -8.46 18.29 -4.29
CA TRP A 100 -7.28 17.45 -4.47
C TRP A 100 -5.95 18.22 -4.36
N GLU A 101 -5.93 19.49 -4.77
CA GLU A 101 -4.73 20.33 -4.63
C GLU A 101 -4.44 20.64 -3.16
N PHE A 102 -5.45 20.86 -2.35
CA PHE A 102 -5.30 20.98 -0.91
C PHE A 102 -4.78 19.66 -0.31
N ILE A 103 -5.41 18.53 -0.66
CA ILE A 103 -5.02 17.20 -0.16
C ILE A 103 -3.56 16.90 -0.49
N LYS A 104 -3.14 17.17 -1.73
CA LYS A 104 -1.77 16.97 -2.20
C LYS A 104 -0.73 17.72 -1.35
N ASN A 105 -1.06 18.92 -0.89
CA ASN A 105 -0.10 19.79 -0.19
C ASN A 105 -0.22 19.74 1.34
N TYR A 106 -1.32 19.20 1.86
CA TYR A 106 -1.65 19.32 3.28
C TYR A 106 -1.18 18.12 4.11
N TYR A 107 -1.27 16.89 3.61
CA TYR A 107 -1.02 15.68 4.39
C TYR A 107 0.44 15.27 4.43
N ASP A 108 0.90 14.80 5.61
CA ASP A 108 2.27 14.38 5.90
C ASP A 108 2.44 12.86 5.76
N ALA A 109 1.34 12.10 5.95
CA ALA A 109 1.32 10.65 5.83
C ALA A 109 0.04 10.16 5.14
N ILE A 110 0.13 9.04 4.45
CA ILE A 110 -0.98 8.39 3.75
C ILE A 110 -1.04 6.93 4.18
N VAL A 111 -2.20 6.47 4.61
CA VAL A 111 -2.48 5.07 4.92
C VAL A 111 -3.48 4.56 3.90
N ILE A 112 -3.16 3.49 3.20
CA ILE A 112 -3.96 2.93 2.11
C ILE A 112 -4.37 1.51 2.49
N ASP A 113 -5.64 1.31 2.77
CA ASP A 113 -6.21 -0.02 3.00
C ASP A 113 -6.58 -0.66 1.67
N GLU A 114 -6.34 -1.96 1.53
CA GLU A 114 -6.50 -2.72 0.29
C GLU A 114 -5.78 -2.06 -0.92
N GLY A 115 -4.52 -1.64 -0.68
CA GLY A 115 -3.70 -0.90 -1.65
C GLY A 115 -3.50 -1.59 -2.99
N HIS A 116 -3.77 -2.90 -3.08
CA HIS A 116 -3.70 -3.67 -4.32
C HIS A 116 -4.65 -3.14 -5.42
N HIS A 117 -5.67 -2.37 -5.07
CA HIS A 117 -6.54 -1.69 -6.05
C HIS A 117 -5.81 -0.63 -6.90
N PHE A 118 -4.64 -0.16 -6.47
CA PHE A 118 -3.83 0.82 -7.19
C PHE A 118 -2.68 0.23 -8.01
N ARG A 119 -2.56 -1.10 -8.11
CA ARG A 119 -1.47 -1.77 -8.83
C ARG A 119 -1.47 -1.56 -10.35
N ASN A 120 -2.65 -1.32 -10.96
CA ASN A 120 -2.78 -1.16 -12.41
C ASN A 120 -2.43 0.27 -12.85
N LYS A 121 -1.17 0.46 -13.30
CA LYS A 121 -0.65 1.75 -13.76
C LYS A 121 -1.25 2.20 -15.10
N GLU A 122 -1.48 1.28 -16.03
CA GLU A 122 -1.54 1.60 -17.47
C GLU A 122 -2.84 2.23 -17.95
N LYS A 123 -3.91 2.34 -17.16
CA LYS A 123 -5.20 2.95 -17.58
C LYS A 123 -6.01 3.56 -16.44
N SER A 124 -5.46 3.74 -15.26
CA SER A 124 -6.26 4.15 -14.11
C SER A 124 -6.00 5.60 -13.73
N LYS A 125 -6.95 6.49 -14.05
CA LYS A 125 -6.99 7.86 -13.52
C LYS A 125 -6.77 7.89 -12.00
N ARG A 126 -7.20 6.83 -11.28
CA ARG A 126 -7.01 6.70 -9.83
C ARG A 126 -5.54 6.56 -9.46
N TYR A 127 -4.77 5.75 -10.18
CA TYR A 127 -3.33 5.60 -9.93
C TYR A 127 -2.58 6.90 -10.16
N GLU A 128 -2.87 7.58 -11.28
CA GLU A 128 -2.23 8.85 -11.62
C GLU A 128 -2.53 9.92 -10.56
N LYS A 129 -3.79 10.03 -10.13
CA LYS A 129 -4.19 10.95 -9.08
C LYS A 129 -3.53 10.63 -7.74
N LEU A 130 -3.49 9.36 -7.35
CA LEU A 130 -2.78 8.93 -6.15
C LEU A 130 -1.29 9.25 -6.23
N ASN A 131 -0.67 8.98 -7.38
CA ASN A 131 0.73 9.31 -7.61
C ASN A 131 1.00 10.83 -7.48
N GLN A 132 0.12 11.66 -8.02
CA GLN A 132 0.21 13.12 -7.89
C GLN A 132 0.06 13.56 -6.43
N ILE A 133 -0.81 12.92 -5.64
CA ILE A 133 -1.00 13.23 -4.22
C ILE A 133 0.22 12.80 -3.41
N ILE A 134 0.74 11.60 -3.63
CA ILE A 134 1.90 11.09 -2.89
C ILE A 134 3.15 11.92 -3.19
N ASN A 135 3.41 12.19 -4.46
CA ASN A 135 4.66 12.80 -4.92
C ASN A 135 4.57 14.32 -5.12
N GLY A 136 3.41 14.91 -4.87
CA GLY A 136 3.23 16.35 -4.88
C GLY A 136 3.45 16.98 -3.51
N GLY A 137 3.92 18.23 -3.47
CA GLY A 137 4.19 18.95 -2.22
C GLY A 137 5.36 18.37 -1.43
N ALA A 138 5.25 18.38 -0.10
CA ALA A 138 6.27 17.81 0.77
C ALA A 138 6.31 16.27 0.71
N SER A 139 7.48 15.71 1.04
CA SER A 139 7.66 14.25 1.15
C SER A 139 6.70 13.64 2.17
N LYS A 140 6.04 12.55 1.81
CA LYS A 140 5.04 11.87 2.61
C LYS A 140 5.48 10.46 2.98
N GLN A 141 5.06 10.00 4.15
CA GLN A 141 5.14 8.58 4.49
C GLN A 141 3.91 7.86 3.94
N VAL A 142 4.11 6.70 3.30
CA VAL A 142 3.02 5.93 2.69
C VAL A 142 2.98 4.51 3.25
N PHE A 143 1.85 4.12 3.80
CA PHE A 143 1.65 2.81 4.40
C PHE A 143 0.55 2.06 3.65
N PHE A 144 0.86 0.86 3.18
CA PHE A 144 -0.10 -0.02 2.53
C PHE A 144 -0.52 -1.16 3.45
N LEU A 145 -1.81 -1.32 3.64
CA LEU A 145 -2.41 -2.46 4.33
C LEU A 145 -3.09 -3.33 3.26
N THR A 146 -2.58 -4.52 2.99
CA THR A 146 -3.14 -5.38 1.94
C THR A 146 -2.83 -6.85 2.21
N ALA A 147 -3.77 -7.74 1.92
CA ALA A 147 -3.51 -9.17 2.01
C ALA A 147 -2.78 -9.71 0.76
N THR A 148 -2.88 -9.02 -0.36
CA THR A 148 -2.41 -9.49 -1.67
C THR A 148 -1.60 -8.41 -2.39
N PRO A 149 -0.35 -8.13 -1.98
CA PRO A 149 0.49 -7.12 -2.63
C PRO A 149 0.86 -7.54 -4.06
N ILE A 150 0.87 -8.85 -4.33
CA ILE A 150 1.14 -9.45 -5.64
C ILE A 150 -0.09 -10.27 -6.05
N ASN A 151 -0.58 -10.08 -7.26
CA ASN A 151 -1.71 -10.84 -7.80
C ASN A 151 -1.44 -11.35 -9.22
N ASN A 152 -1.01 -10.47 -10.13
CA ASN A 152 -0.73 -10.83 -11.52
C ASN A 152 0.77 -11.01 -11.78
N GLY A 153 1.61 -10.72 -10.80
CA GLY A 153 3.06 -10.88 -10.92
C GLY A 153 3.83 -9.91 -10.04
N VAL A 154 5.14 -10.13 -9.94
CA VAL A 154 6.05 -9.33 -9.09
C VAL A 154 6.10 -7.84 -9.49
N LEU A 155 5.75 -7.50 -10.72
CA LEU A 155 5.68 -6.12 -11.18
C LEU A 155 4.53 -5.32 -10.53
N ASP A 156 3.50 -5.98 -9.99
CA ASP A 156 2.47 -5.32 -9.19
C ASP A 156 3.10 -4.66 -7.95
N LEU A 157 3.98 -5.39 -7.25
CA LEU A 157 4.70 -4.87 -6.10
C LEU A 157 5.65 -3.72 -6.50
N TYR A 158 6.37 -3.85 -7.61
CA TYR A 158 7.19 -2.76 -8.15
C TYR A 158 6.36 -1.48 -8.37
N ARG A 159 5.17 -1.59 -8.98
CA ARG A 159 4.28 -0.44 -9.23
C ARG A 159 3.85 0.25 -7.92
N MET A 160 3.50 -0.54 -6.90
CA MET A 160 3.14 0.00 -5.59
C MET A 160 4.34 0.67 -4.88
N ILE A 161 5.53 0.06 -4.95
CA ILE A 161 6.76 0.65 -4.42
C ILE A 161 7.09 1.95 -5.15
N SER A 162 6.92 2.00 -6.47
CA SER A 162 7.17 3.19 -7.29
C SER A 162 6.33 4.39 -6.86
N LEU A 163 5.17 4.19 -6.23
CA LEU A 163 4.35 5.28 -5.70
C LEU A 163 5.09 6.09 -4.63
N PHE A 164 5.66 5.46 -3.60
CA PHE A 164 6.31 6.19 -2.51
C PHE A 164 7.79 6.48 -2.75
N THR A 165 8.41 5.80 -3.70
CA THR A 165 9.78 6.11 -4.12
C THR A 165 9.84 7.20 -5.19
N ASN A 166 8.70 7.73 -5.62
CA ASN A 166 8.59 8.67 -6.75
C ASN A 166 9.28 8.16 -8.01
N SER A 167 9.15 6.86 -8.27
CA SER A 167 9.84 6.15 -9.36
C SER A 167 11.37 6.32 -9.34
N ASN A 168 11.95 6.63 -8.19
CA ASN A 168 13.41 6.70 -8.01
C ASN A 168 13.99 5.29 -8.01
N GLU A 169 14.59 4.89 -9.10
CA GLU A 169 15.17 3.56 -9.31
C GLU A 169 16.31 3.24 -8.32
N SER A 170 16.97 4.23 -7.78
CA SER A 170 18.08 4.06 -6.82
C SER A 170 17.68 4.28 -5.35
N HIS A 171 16.38 4.33 -5.05
CA HIS A 171 15.87 4.57 -3.69
C HIS A 171 16.45 3.58 -2.67
N PHE A 172 16.60 2.33 -3.04
CA PHE A 172 17.15 1.26 -2.20
C PHE A 172 18.64 0.96 -2.42
N ARG A 173 19.40 1.94 -2.94
CA ARG A 173 20.85 1.80 -3.18
C ARG A 173 21.62 1.34 -1.94
N ARG A 174 21.23 1.79 -0.74
CA ARG A 174 21.84 1.35 0.52
C ARG A 174 21.66 -0.15 0.82
N MET A 175 20.69 -0.79 0.16
CA MET A 175 20.46 -2.24 0.21
C MET A 175 21.10 -2.98 -0.97
N GLY A 176 21.91 -2.30 -1.81
CA GLY A 176 22.52 -2.89 -3.00
C GLY A 176 21.64 -2.87 -4.23
N ILE A 177 20.42 -2.30 -4.16
CA ILE A 177 19.51 -2.22 -5.31
C ILE A 177 19.70 -0.87 -5.99
N HIS A 178 20.47 -0.84 -7.08
CA HIS A 178 20.79 0.39 -7.82
C HIS A 178 19.76 0.72 -8.91
N ASN A 179 19.04 -0.29 -9.40
CA ASN A 179 17.98 -0.17 -10.40
C ASN A 179 16.80 -1.03 -9.97
N LEU A 180 15.81 -0.39 -9.36
CA LEU A 180 14.64 -1.07 -8.79
C LEU A 180 13.85 -1.83 -9.87
N LYS A 181 13.57 -1.18 -11.02
CA LYS A 181 12.85 -1.81 -12.13
C LYS A 181 13.60 -3.00 -12.69
N GLY A 182 14.91 -2.85 -12.92
CA GLY A 182 15.77 -3.94 -13.39
C GLY A 182 15.80 -5.11 -12.41
N HIS A 183 15.82 -4.84 -11.10
CA HIS A 183 15.76 -5.85 -10.06
C HIS A 183 14.44 -6.67 -10.14
N PHE A 184 13.30 -6.02 -10.26
CA PHE A 184 11.99 -6.69 -10.39
C PHE A 184 11.83 -7.44 -11.73
N ILE A 185 12.39 -6.93 -12.82
CA ILE A 185 12.44 -7.65 -14.11
C ILE A 185 13.29 -8.92 -13.99
N GLY A 186 14.44 -8.83 -13.30
CA GLY A 186 15.28 -9.99 -12.99
C GLY A 186 14.52 -11.04 -12.20
N MET A 187 13.87 -10.64 -11.08
CA MET A 187 13.04 -11.53 -10.26
C MET A 187 11.94 -12.23 -11.11
N ARG A 188 11.25 -11.48 -11.97
CA ARG A 188 10.21 -12.06 -12.85
C ARG A 188 10.81 -13.14 -13.77
N ARG A 189 11.95 -12.84 -14.39
CA ARG A 189 12.63 -13.78 -15.29
C ARG A 189 13.08 -15.04 -14.54
N ASP A 190 13.62 -14.88 -13.32
CA ASP A 190 14.08 -16.02 -12.52
C ASP A 190 12.91 -16.88 -12.04
N LEU A 191 11.78 -16.27 -11.65
CA LEU A 191 10.54 -16.99 -11.34
C LEU A 191 10.00 -17.75 -12.56
N ASN A 192 10.01 -17.12 -13.75
CA ASN A 192 9.59 -17.78 -14.97
C ASN A 192 10.45 -19.03 -15.28
N ARG A 193 11.78 -18.93 -15.13
CA ARG A 193 12.69 -20.08 -15.30
C ARG A 193 12.43 -21.21 -14.32
N LEU A 194 12.07 -20.89 -13.08
CA LEU A 194 11.76 -21.91 -12.07
C LEU A 194 10.41 -22.60 -12.30
N MET A 195 9.46 -21.92 -12.96
CA MET A 195 8.09 -22.40 -13.16
C MET A 195 7.88 -23.13 -14.50
N PHE A 196 8.68 -22.80 -15.52
CA PHE A 196 8.58 -23.36 -16.87
C PHE A 196 9.90 -24.03 -17.25
N GLU A 197 9.85 -25.23 -17.83
CA GLU A 197 11.03 -25.92 -18.36
C GLU A 197 11.69 -25.09 -19.48
N GLU A 198 13.01 -25.19 -19.60
CA GLU A 198 13.80 -24.48 -20.63
C GLU A 198 13.20 -24.71 -22.02
N GLY A 199 12.65 -23.68 -22.62
CA GLY A 199 12.12 -23.72 -23.99
C GLY A 199 10.79 -23.00 -24.23
N GLU A 200 10.06 -22.65 -23.18
CA GLU A 200 8.84 -21.85 -23.31
C GLU A 200 9.10 -20.42 -22.81
N ASP A 201 9.38 -19.50 -23.73
CA ASP A 201 9.39 -18.07 -23.45
C ASP A 201 7.95 -17.59 -23.24
N TYR A 202 7.51 -17.55 -21.98
CA TYR A 202 6.23 -16.97 -21.62
C TYR A 202 6.41 -15.46 -21.38
N ASP A 203 5.94 -14.64 -22.31
CA ASP A 203 6.01 -13.16 -22.23
C ASP A 203 4.87 -12.55 -21.40
N GLY A 204 4.10 -13.37 -20.68
CA GLY A 204 2.99 -12.96 -19.79
C GLY A 204 3.38 -12.86 -18.31
N ASP A 205 2.67 -12.04 -17.55
CA ASP A 205 2.76 -12.04 -16.09
C ASP A 205 2.19 -13.35 -15.53
N ILE A 206 2.95 -14.06 -14.69
CA ILE A 206 2.49 -15.27 -14.01
C ILE A 206 1.37 -14.86 -13.06
N GLN A 207 0.17 -15.39 -13.25
CA GLN A 207 -0.88 -15.31 -12.24
C GLN A 207 -0.49 -16.20 -11.07
N ILE A 208 -0.08 -15.60 -9.95
CA ILE A 208 0.16 -16.29 -8.69
C ILE A 208 -1.20 -16.64 -8.07
N GLY A 209 -1.80 -17.68 -8.57
CA GLY A 209 -3.13 -18.17 -8.21
C GLY A 209 -3.36 -19.55 -8.80
N LEU A 210 -2.30 -20.24 -9.17
CA LEU A 210 -2.39 -21.63 -9.63
C LEU A 210 -2.92 -22.49 -8.51
N THR A 211 -4.11 -23.03 -8.73
CA THR A 211 -4.72 -24.06 -7.92
C THR A 211 -3.71 -25.17 -7.61
N LYS A 212 -3.69 -25.63 -6.36
CA LYS A 212 -2.87 -26.74 -5.85
C LYS A 212 -2.81 -27.99 -6.79
N GLU A 213 -3.80 -28.14 -7.65
CA GLU A 213 -3.94 -29.30 -8.58
C GLU A 213 -2.82 -29.41 -9.63
N LYS A 214 -2.16 -28.32 -10.01
CA LYS A 214 -1.04 -28.39 -10.98
C LYS A 214 0.34 -28.59 -10.35
N ALA A 215 0.49 -28.32 -9.06
CA ALA A 215 1.74 -28.55 -8.34
C ALA A 215 1.92 -30.03 -7.95
N ASP A 216 0.81 -30.74 -7.61
CA ASP A 216 0.84 -32.16 -7.18
C ASP A 216 0.99 -33.14 -8.35
N SER A 217 0.85 -32.71 -9.59
CA SER A 217 1.05 -33.62 -10.76
C SER A 217 2.50 -33.70 -11.26
N ARG A 218 3.45 -33.03 -10.57
CA ARG A 218 4.87 -32.97 -10.96
C ARG A 218 5.85 -33.31 -9.82
N LEU A 219 5.34 -33.90 -8.74
CA LEU A 219 6.11 -34.63 -7.72
C LEU A 219 5.89 -36.14 -7.91
#